data_1c41f994e444119517f98332bedd47e0
#
_entry.id   1c41f994e444119517f98332bedd47e0
#
_cell.length_a   1.000
_cell.length_b   1.000
_cell.length_c   1.000
_cell.angle_alpha   90.00
_cell.angle_beta   90.00
_cell.angle_gamma   90.00
#
_symmetry.space_group_name_H-M   'P 1'
#
loop_
_entity.id
_entity.type
_entity.pdbx_description
1 polymer ?
#
loop_
_entity_poly.entity_id
_entity_poly.type
_entity_poly.pdbx_seq_one_letter_code
_entity_poly.pdbx_strand_id
1 'polypeptide(L)'
;MSAHNIRLEVMQLLEKKVDSFVEQFLIPVEKIWQPTDFLPNSEKETFFDEVKELREIAKDLPYDFWVVMVGDTITEEALPTYESWLMEVEGVDNEGNNGWSKWVRQWTGEENRHGDLLNKYLYLSGRVNMREVEMTTQHLINDGFDIGTGKDPYKNFVYTSFQELATYISHNRVSQIAKKFGDNKLSKMCKMIAGDEM
;
A
#
# COMPACT_ATOMS: atom_id res chain seq x y z
N MET A 1 -17.58 26.41 22.34
CA MET A 1 -16.43 25.97 21.49
C MET A 1 -16.96 25.57 20.14
N SER A 2 -16.31 25.94 19.04
CA SER A 2 -16.72 25.44 17.73
C SER A 2 -16.34 23.96 17.58
N ALA A 3 -17.01 23.22 16.69
CA ALA A 3 -16.66 21.81 16.42
C ALA A 3 -15.20 21.68 15.95
N HIS A 4 -14.69 22.65 15.20
CA HIS A 4 -13.29 22.73 14.79
C HIS A 4 -12.33 22.77 16.00
N ASN A 5 -12.58 23.65 16.98
CA ASN A 5 -11.72 23.75 18.17
C ASN A 5 -11.69 22.45 18.97
N ILE A 6 -12.84 21.77 19.08
CA ILE A 6 -12.94 20.46 19.77
C ILE A 6 -12.08 19.41 19.05
N ARG A 7 -12.14 19.34 17.71
CA ARG A 7 -11.31 18.39 16.95
C ARG A 7 -9.82 18.62 17.16
N LEU A 8 -9.37 19.87 17.06
CA LEU A 8 -7.96 20.21 17.31
C LEU A 8 -7.51 19.84 18.71
N GLU A 9 -8.33 20.14 19.73
CA GLU A 9 -8.04 19.77 21.12
C GLU A 9 -7.88 18.25 21.27
N VAL A 10 -8.77 17.46 20.66
CA VAL A 10 -8.66 15.99 20.69
C VAL A 10 -7.41 15.50 19.96
N MET A 11 -7.10 16.05 18.78
CA MET A 11 -5.88 15.69 18.05
C MET A 11 -4.61 15.97 18.89
N GLN A 12 -4.55 17.11 19.58
CA GLN A 12 -3.45 17.46 20.47
C GLN A 12 -3.37 16.55 21.72
N LEU A 13 -4.52 16.18 22.30
CA LEU A 13 -4.55 15.25 23.44
C LEU A 13 -4.05 13.84 23.04
N LEU A 14 -4.37 13.41 21.84
CA LEU A 14 -3.97 12.09 21.35
C LEU A 14 -2.53 12.06 20.82
N GLU A 15 -1.92 13.19 20.47
CA GLU A 15 -0.60 13.29 19.87
C GLU A 15 0.46 12.48 20.61
N LYS A 16 0.55 12.65 21.95
CA LYS A 16 1.50 11.90 22.78
C LYS A 16 1.26 10.39 22.74
N LYS A 17 0.00 9.98 22.56
CA LYS A 17 -0.35 8.58 22.42
C LYS A 17 0.12 8.04 21.08
N VAL A 18 -0.05 8.81 20.02
CA VAL A 18 0.41 8.48 18.66
C VAL A 18 1.94 8.40 18.62
N ASP A 19 2.66 9.36 19.20
CA ASP A 19 4.13 9.28 19.37
C ASP A 19 4.55 7.96 20.04
N SER A 20 3.90 7.60 21.15
CA SER A 20 4.18 6.36 21.86
C SER A 20 3.90 5.11 21.01
N PHE A 21 2.85 5.13 20.20
CA PHE A 21 2.56 4.01 19.29
C PHE A 21 3.58 3.91 18.15
N VAL A 22 3.96 5.03 17.58
CA VAL A 22 5.04 5.07 16.58
C VAL A 22 6.33 4.48 17.15
N GLU A 23 6.75 4.89 18.34
CA GLU A 23 7.94 4.34 18.99
C GLU A 23 7.83 2.85 19.31
N GLN A 24 6.65 2.38 19.69
CA GLN A 24 6.43 0.98 20.10
C GLN A 24 6.28 0.03 18.92
N PHE A 25 5.61 0.44 17.87
CA PHE A 25 5.17 -0.45 16.78
C PHE A 25 5.94 -0.26 15.48
N LEU A 26 6.66 0.86 15.32
CA LEU A 26 7.47 1.06 14.13
C LEU A 26 8.56 -0.02 14.04
N ILE A 27 8.56 -0.73 12.95
CA ILE A 27 9.63 -1.67 12.62
C ILE A 27 10.71 -0.92 11.84
N PRO A 28 11.98 -0.96 12.28
CA PRO A 28 13.07 -0.36 11.51
C PRO A 28 13.14 -0.88 10.07
N VAL A 29 13.39 0.01 9.12
CA VAL A 29 13.40 -0.30 7.68
C VAL A 29 14.29 -1.51 7.34
N GLU A 30 15.40 -1.68 8.05
CA GLU A 30 16.36 -2.78 7.87
C GLU A 30 15.81 -4.15 8.32
N LYS A 31 14.70 -4.16 9.04
CA LYS A 31 14.07 -5.39 9.58
C LYS A 31 12.76 -5.76 8.90
N ILE A 32 12.18 -4.86 8.12
CA ILE A 32 10.97 -5.15 7.36
C ILE A 32 11.33 -5.85 6.04
N TRP A 33 10.40 -6.65 5.55
CA TRP A 33 10.57 -7.32 4.26
C TRP A 33 10.70 -6.31 3.11
N GLN A 34 11.42 -6.69 2.07
CA GLN A 34 11.58 -5.88 0.87
C GLN A 34 11.06 -6.65 -0.36
N PRO A 35 10.60 -5.96 -1.42
CA PRO A 35 10.13 -6.62 -2.65
C PRO A 35 11.08 -7.68 -3.21
N THR A 36 12.38 -7.44 -3.10
CA THR A 36 13.42 -8.36 -3.57
C THR A 36 13.51 -9.67 -2.79
N ASP A 37 12.92 -9.77 -1.60
CA ASP A 37 12.86 -11.00 -0.83
C ASP A 37 11.93 -12.06 -1.45
N PHE A 38 11.02 -11.63 -2.32
CA PHE A 38 10.00 -12.47 -2.93
C PHE A 38 10.16 -12.67 -4.44
N LEU A 39 10.80 -11.72 -5.10
CA LEU A 39 10.96 -11.71 -6.55
C LEU A 39 12.21 -12.49 -6.97
N PRO A 40 12.32 -12.89 -8.26
CA PRO A 40 13.56 -13.42 -8.81
C PRO A 40 14.73 -12.50 -8.49
N ASN A 41 15.82 -13.05 -7.96
CA ASN A 41 16.99 -12.26 -7.57
C ASN A 41 17.90 -12.01 -8.78
N SER A 42 17.99 -10.74 -9.21
CA SER A 42 18.77 -10.32 -10.38
C SER A 42 20.28 -10.54 -10.28
N GLU A 43 20.80 -10.77 -9.08
CA GLU A 43 22.23 -11.06 -8.87
C GLU A 43 22.59 -12.55 -9.04
N LYS A 44 21.57 -13.43 -9.08
CA LYS A 44 21.78 -14.87 -9.22
C LYS A 44 21.83 -15.31 -10.68
N GLU A 45 22.65 -16.30 -10.97
CA GLU A 45 22.68 -16.95 -12.27
C GLU A 45 21.32 -17.57 -12.67
N THR A 46 20.51 -17.95 -11.67
CA THR A 46 19.17 -18.52 -11.83
C THR A 46 18.08 -17.50 -12.17
N PHE A 47 18.40 -16.20 -12.22
CA PHE A 47 17.40 -15.14 -12.40
C PHE A 47 16.47 -15.36 -13.59
N PHE A 48 17.05 -15.62 -14.77
CA PHE A 48 16.25 -15.80 -16.00
C PHE A 48 15.40 -17.07 -15.96
N ASP A 49 15.86 -18.13 -15.31
CA ASP A 49 15.08 -19.35 -15.13
C ASP A 49 13.92 -19.13 -14.15
N GLU A 50 14.16 -18.41 -13.06
CA GLU A 50 13.12 -18.03 -12.11
C GLU A 50 12.04 -17.13 -12.73
N VAL A 51 12.43 -16.17 -13.59
CA VAL A 51 11.50 -15.33 -14.37
C VAL A 51 10.68 -16.19 -15.34
N LYS A 52 11.31 -17.15 -16.01
CA LYS A 52 10.63 -18.06 -16.92
C LYS A 52 9.61 -18.93 -16.19
N GLU A 53 9.98 -19.49 -15.03
CA GLU A 53 9.07 -20.24 -14.17
C GLU A 53 7.87 -19.40 -13.74
N LEU A 54 8.09 -18.16 -13.25
CA LEU A 54 7.04 -17.22 -12.89
C LEU A 54 6.07 -17.00 -14.07
N ARG A 55 6.58 -16.77 -15.26
CA ARG A 55 5.77 -16.56 -16.47
C ARG A 55 4.96 -17.78 -16.87
N GLU A 56 5.50 -18.99 -16.71
CA GLU A 56 4.75 -20.22 -17.01
C GLU A 56 3.57 -20.38 -16.03
N ILE A 57 3.77 -20.18 -14.72
CA ILE A 57 2.72 -20.23 -13.72
C ILE A 57 1.66 -19.14 -13.97
N ALA A 58 2.10 -17.93 -14.31
CA ALA A 58 1.22 -16.79 -14.56
C ALA A 58 0.27 -17.01 -15.76
N LYS A 59 0.55 -17.92 -16.68
CA LYS A 59 -0.34 -18.25 -17.80
C LYS A 59 -1.65 -18.88 -17.35
N ASP A 60 -1.63 -19.62 -16.26
CA ASP A 60 -2.79 -20.38 -15.77
C ASP A 60 -3.72 -19.53 -14.90
N LEU A 61 -3.30 -18.31 -14.50
CA LEU A 61 -4.12 -17.40 -13.74
C LEU A 61 -5.28 -16.83 -14.60
N PRO A 62 -6.52 -16.81 -14.09
CA PRO A 62 -7.68 -16.39 -14.86
C PRO A 62 -7.67 -14.89 -15.13
N TYR A 63 -8.41 -14.46 -16.16
CA TYR A 63 -8.47 -13.04 -16.55
C TYR A 63 -8.95 -12.13 -15.41
N ASP A 64 -9.96 -12.53 -14.69
CA ASP A 64 -10.52 -11.76 -13.56
C ASP A 64 -9.49 -11.50 -12.47
N PHE A 65 -8.55 -12.43 -12.29
CA PHE A 65 -7.43 -12.25 -11.37
C PHE A 65 -6.55 -11.08 -11.78
N TRP A 66 -6.22 -10.96 -13.07
CA TRP A 66 -5.39 -9.86 -13.59
C TRP A 66 -6.06 -8.51 -13.46
N VAL A 67 -7.39 -8.46 -13.61
CA VAL A 67 -8.18 -7.23 -13.40
C VAL A 67 -8.01 -6.74 -11.95
N VAL A 68 -8.13 -7.62 -10.97
CA VAL A 68 -7.97 -7.28 -9.55
C VAL A 68 -6.53 -6.88 -9.26
N MET A 69 -5.55 -7.65 -9.73
CA MET A 69 -4.13 -7.36 -9.51
C MET A 69 -3.70 -6.01 -10.07
N VAL A 70 -4.21 -5.63 -11.24
CA VAL A 70 -3.96 -4.30 -11.82
C VAL A 70 -4.60 -3.21 -10.95
N GLY A 71 -5.83 -3.44 -10.49
CA GLY A 71 -6.52 -2.52 -9.59
C GLY A 71 -5.76 -2.31 -8.28
N ASP A 72 -5.39 -3.40 -7.61
CA ASP A 72 -4.60 -3.36 -6.38
C ASP A 72 -3.28 -2.60 -6.61
N THR A 73 -2.53 -2.92 -7.68
CA THR A 73 -1.26 -2.25 -8.00
C THR A 73 -1.43 -0.74 -8.19
N ILE A 74 -2.44 -0.30 -8.95
CA ILE A 74 -2.69 1.13 -9.20
C ILE A 74 -3.06 1.84 -7.89
N THR A 75 -3.86 1.20 -7.04
CA THR A 75 -4.24 1.75 -5.73
C THR A 75 -3.01 1.94 -4.84
N GLU A 76 -2.15 0.93 -4.73
CA GLU A 76 -0.93 0.98 -3.93
C GLU A 76 0.09 2.01 -4.47
N GLU A 77 0.20 2.16 -5.79
CA GLU A 77 1.14 3.11 -6.39
C GLU A 77 0.65 4.55 -6.41
N ALA A 78 -0.65 4.80 -6.21
CA ALA A 78 -1.19 6.16 -6.10
C ALA A 78 -0.90 6.84 -4.74
N LEU A 79 -0.02 6.28 -3.97
CA LEU A 79 0.40 6.69 -2.63
C LEU A 79 0.72 8.19 -2.46
N PRO A 80 1.38 8.90 -3.41
CA PRO A 80 1.61 10.35 -3.28
C PRO A 80 0.33 11.16 -3.07
N THR A 81 -0.79 10.71 -3.63
CA THR A 81 -2.10 11.33 -3.48
C THR A 81 -2.64 11.18 -2.05
N TYR A 82 -2.48 9.99 -1.47
CA TYR A 82 -2.96 9.68 -0.11
C TYR A 82 -2.10 10.39 0.94
N GLU A 83 -0.78 10.41 0.78
CA GLU A 83 0.12 11.15 1.66
C GLU A 83 -0.23 12.64 1.68
N SER A 84 -0.34 13.26 0.51
CA SER A 84 -0.68 14.68 0.37
C SER A 84 -1.99 15.02 1.08
N TRP A 85 -2.99 14.18 0.90
CA TRP A 85 -4.29 14.34 1.52
C TRP A 85 -4.24 14.19 3.05
N LEU A 86 -3.57 13.16 3.59
CA LEU A 86 -3.45 12.94 5.03
C LEU A 86 -2.62 14.03 5.73
N MET A 87 -1.60 14.56 5.05
CA MET A 87 -0.78 15.67 5.58
C MET A 87 -1.53 17.00 5.69
N GLU A 88 -2.67 17.15 5.01
CA GLU A 88 -3.52 18.34 5.10
C GLU A 88 -4.60 18.27 6.20
N VAL A 89 -4.74 17.13 6.88
CA VAL A 89 -5.76 16.92 7.92
C VAL A 89 -5.50 17.83 9.12
N GLU A 90 -6.58 18.39 9.68
CA GLU A 90 -6.50 19.25 10.88
C GLU A 90 -5.82 18.53 12.04
N GLY A 91 -4.76 19.12 12.59
CA GLY A 91 -3.99 18.56 13.69
C GLY A 91 -2.79 17.70 13.27
N VAL A 92 -2.65 17.41 11.98
CA VAL A 92 -1.39 16.89 11.41
C VAL A 92 -0.47 18.07 11.13
N ASP A 93 0.77 18.01 11.58
CA ASP A 93 1.76 19.07 11.35
C ASP A 93 2.49 18.86 10.02
N ASN A 94 2.21 19.70 9.05
CA ASN A 94 2.81 19.64 7.71
C ASN A 94 4.34 19.78 7.72
N GLU A 95 4.92 20.35 8.79
CA GLU A 95 6.37 20.41 8.95
C GLU A 95 6.98 19.09 9.44
N GLY A 96 6.14 18.11 9.79
CA GLY A 96 6.58 16.77 10.16
C GLY A 96 7.07 16.62 11.61
N ASN A 97 6.61 17.50 12.51
CA ASN A 97 7.14 17.58 13.87
C ASN A 97 6.32 16.84 14.93
N ASN A 98 5.05 16.46 14.64
CA ASN A 98 4.20 15.77 15.60
C ASN A 98 4.01 14.27 15.29
N GLY A 99 3.46 13.52 16.24
CA GLY A 99 3.25 12.08 16.11
C GLY A 99 2.39 11.67 14.92
N TRP A 100 1.40 12.49 14.58
CA TRP A 100 0.53 12.23 13.44
C TRP A 100 1.28 12.31 12.11
N SER A 101 2.08 13.34 11.90
CA SER A 101 2.87 13.49 10.69
C SER A 101 4.00 12.45 10.58
N LYS A 102 4.59 12.08 11.72
CA LYS A 102 5.55 10.96 11.77
C LYS A 102 4.88 9.66 11.33
N TRP A 103 3.67 9.38 11.85
CA TRP A 103 2.92 8.19 11.44
C TRP A 103 2.62 8.22 9.94
N VAL A 104 2.09 9.31 9.39
CA VAL A 104 1.79 9.41 7.94
C VAL A 104 3.04 9.09 7.10
N ARG A 105 4.20 9.68 7.42
CA ARG A 105 5.43 9.42 6.67
C ARG A 105 5.91 7.97 6.74
N GLN A 106 5.75 7.34 7.88
CA GLN A 106 6.18 5.96 8.09
C GLN A 106 5.23 4.98 7.42
N TRP A 107 3.94 5.23 7.54
CA TRP A 107 2.91 4.52 6.79
C TRP A 107 3.16 4.63 5.27
N THR A 108 3.43 5.83 4.74
CA THR A 108 3.81 6.03 3.34
C THR A 108 5.04 5.19 2.94
N GLY A 109 6.05 5.11 3.79
CA GLY A 109 7.24 4.28 3.53
C GLY A 109 6.92 2.78 3.52
N GLU A 110 5.98 2.34 4.34
CA GLU A 110 5.52 0.95 4.40
C GLU A 110 4.69 0.60 3.16
N GLU A 111 3.68 1.40 2.84
CA GLU A 111 2.81 1.24 1.68
C GLU A 111 3.55 1.23 0.35
N ASN A 112 4.61 2.04 0.23
CA ASN A 112 5.43 2.06 -0.98
C ASN A 112 6.01 0.69 -1.36
N ARG A 113 6.25 -0.20 -0.39
CA ARG A 113 6.72 -1.57 -0.65
C ARG A 113 5.66 -2.42 -1.31
N HIS A 114 4.40 -2.22 -0.96
CA HIS A 114 3.26 -2.94 -1.49
C HIS A 114 3.13 -2.68 -2.99
N GLY A 115 3.04 -1.41 -3.38
CA GLY A 115 2.98 -1.00 -4.79
C GLY A 115 4.19 -1.47 -5.59
N ASP A 116 5.41 -1.27 -5.06
CA ASP A 116 6.65 -1.68 -5.72
C ASP A 116 6.72 -3.20 -5.96
N LEU A 117 6.29 -4.01 -4.98
CA LEU A 117 6.24 -5.47 -5.12
C LEU A 117 5.25 -5.91 -6.20
N LEU A 118 4.03 -5.38 -6.16
CA LEU A 118 2.98 -5.74 -7.10
C LEU A 118 3.31 -5.30 -8.52
N ASN A 119 3.83 -4.09 -8.70
CA ASN A 119 4.26 -3.57 -10.01
C ASN A 119 5.35 -4.45 -10.63
N LYS A 120 6.39 -4.77 -9.86
CA LYS A 120 7.47 -5.65 -10.31
C LYS A 120 6.97 -7.05 -10.69
N TYR A 121 6.04 -7.61 -9.91
CA TYR A 121 5.42 -8.88 -10.25
C TYR A 121 4.64 -8.80 -11.57
N LEU A 122 3.79 -7.77 -11.75
CA LEU A 122 3.06 -7.55 -13.00
C LEU A 122 4.01 -7.45 -14.20
N TYR A 123 5.07 -6.64 -14.06
CA TYR A 123 6.08 -6.46 -15.10
C TYR A 123 6.76 -7.78 -15.48
N LEU A 124 7.22 -8.54 -14.48
CA LEU A 124 7.91 -9.82 -14.69
C LEU A 124 6.97 -10.89 -15.27
N SER A 125 5.69 -10.87 -14.93
CA SER A 125 4.70 -11.83 -15.42
C SER A 125 4.50 -11.74 -16.93
N GLY A 126 4.63 -10.54 -17.51
CA GLY A 126 4.38 -10.28 -18.94
C GLY A 126 2.92 -10.49 -19.35
N ARG A 127 1.96 -10.42 -18.39
CA ARG A 127 0.53 -10.70 -18.60
C ARG A 127 -0.31 -9.45 -18.83
N VAL A 128 0.21 -8.28 -18.49
CA VAL A 128 -0.51 -7.01 -18.54
C VAL A 128 0.24 -5.99 -19.39
N ASN A 129 -0.47 -5.02 -19.95
CA ASN A 129 0.12 -3.87 -20.61
C ASN A 129 0.60 -2.87 -19.57
N MET A 130 1.86 -2.96 -19.16
CA MET A 130 2.44 -2.10 -18.13
C MET A 130 2.35 -0.61 -18.48
N ARG A 131 2.48 -0.26 -19.77
CA ARG A 131 2.35 1.14 -20.17
C ARG A 131 0.99 1.73 -19.80
N GLU A 132 -0.09 0.96 -19.96
CA GLU A 132 -1.43 1.41 -19.56
C GLU A 132 -1.59 1.47 -18.04
N VAL A 133 -0.98 0.55 -17.29
CA VAL A 133 -0.94 0.59 -15.81
C VAL A 133 -0.25 1.87 -15.36
N GLU A 134 0.97 2.13 -15.86
CA GLU A 134 1.78 3.31 -15.53
C GLU A 134 1.04 4.61 -15.87
N MET A 135 0.43 4.71 -17.05
CA MET A 135 -0.35 5.88 -17.44
C MET A 135 -1.58 6.09 -16.55
N THR A 136 -2.27 5.01 -16.19
CA THR A 136 -3.45 5.08 -15.31
C THR A 136 -3.06 5.58 -13.92
N THR A 137 -1.97 5.05 -13.35
CA THR A 137 -1.42 5.51 -12.06
C THR A 137 -1.06 6.99 -12.11
N GLN A 138 -0.39 7.44 -13.19
CA GLN A 138 -0.02 8.86 -13.34
C GLN A 138 -1.24 9.77 -13.48
N HIS A 139 -2.30 9.33 -14.18
CA HIS A 139 -3.56 10.07 -14.24
C HIS A 139 -4.20 10.19 -12.87
N LEU A 140 -4.27 9.09 -12.12
CA LEU A 140 -4.84 9.10 -10.77
C LEU A 140 -4.07 10.05 -9.82
N ILE A 141 -2.74 10.05 -9.87
CA ILE A 141 -1.90 10.96 -9.09
C ILE A 141 -2.13 12.41 -9.53
N ASN A 142 -2.21 12.68 -10.84
CA ASN A 142 -2.42 14.03 -11.38
C ASN A 142 -3.79 14.59 -11.03
N ASP A 143 -4.84 13.76 -11.05
CA ASP A 143 -6.20 14.16 -10.72
C ASP A 143 -6.40 14.42 -9.23
N GLY A 144 -5.54 13.85 -8.39
CA GLY A 144 -5.62 13.94 -6.95
C GLY A 144 -6.67 12.99 -6.35
N PHE A 145 -6.79 13.04 -5.03
CA PHE A 145 -7.70 12.18 -4.29
C PHE A 145 -8.57 13.00 -3.32
N ASP A 146 -9.87 12.98 -3.54
CA ASP A 146 -10.83 13.66 -2.67
C ASP A 146 -12.06 12.76 -2.43
N ILE A 147 -12.19 12.32 -1.19
CA ILE A 147 -13.34 11.51 -0.73
C ILE A 147 -14.46 12.35 -0.11
N GLY A 148 -14.36 13.67 -0.20
CA GLY A 148 -15.37 14.59 0.34
C GLY A 148 -15.35 14.72 1.88
N THR A 149 -14.28 14.34 2.54
CA THR A 149 -14.11 14.47 4.01
C THR A 149 -13.51 15.80 4.42
N GLY A 150 -12.96 16.55 3.46
CA GLY A 150 -12.21 17.77 3.72
C GLY A 150 -11.05 17.51 4.69
N LYS A 151 -10.78 18.46 5.58
CA LYS A 151 -9.69 18.35 6.57
C LYS A 151 -10.13 17.79 7.94
N ASP A 152 -11.33 17.18 8.03
CA ASP A 152 -11.87 16.64 9.27
C ASP A 152 -11.12 15.39 9.72
N PRO A 153 -10.36 15.40 10.83
CA PRO A 153 -9.53 14.28 11.25
C PRO A 153 -10.35 13.03 11.58
N TYR A 154 -11.55 13.18 12.14
CA TYR A 154 -12.37 12.02 12.49
C TYR A 154 -12.81 11.26 11.25
N LYS A 155 -13.28 12.00 10.23
CA LYS A 155 -13.71 11.38 8.98
C LYS A 155 -12.54 10.74 8.25
N ASN A 156 -11.40 11.42 8.21
CA ASN A 156 -10.23 10.95 7.47
C ASN A 156 -9.62 9.70 8.10
N PHE A 157 -9.38 9.68 9.41
CA PHE A 157 -8.82 8.49 10.06
C PHE A 157 -9.81 7.31 10.12
N VAL A 158 -11.11 7.57 10.25
CA VAL A 158 -12.12 6.50 10.13
C VAL A 158 -12.14 5.94 8.72
N TYR A 159 -12.09 6.80 7.68
CA TYR A 159 -12.01 6.34 6.30
C TYR A 159 -10.74 5.50 6.04
N THR A 160 -9.58 5.96 6.50
CA THR A 160 -8.33 5.20 6.38
C THR A 160 -8.46 3.80 6.98
N SER A 161 -9.05 3.67 8.18
CA SER A 161 -9.29 2.35 8.79
C SER A 161 -10.15 1.43 7.93
N PHE A 162 -11.16 1.96 7.22
CA PHE A 162 -11.97 1.18 6.30
C PHE A 162 -11.22 0.82 5.02
N GLN A 163 -10.39 1.73 4.54
CA GLN A 163 -9.55 1.51 3.37
C GLN A 163 -8.57 0.37 3.63
N GLU A 164 -7.83 0.40 4.75
CA GLU A 164 -6.91 -0.67 5.15
C GLU A 164 -7.62 -2.03 5.29
N LEU A 165 -8.81 -2.05 5.88
CA LEU A 165 -9.61 -3.27 5.94
C LEU A 165 -10.02 -3.79 4.55
N ALA A 166 -10.32 -2.90 3.61
CA ALA A 166 -10.69 -3.28 2.24
C ALA A 166 -9.51 -3.86 1.48
N THR A 167 -8.33 -3.24 1.58
CA THR A 167 -7.07 -3.71 0.97
C THR A 167 -6.63 -5.04 1.57
N TYR A 168 -6.69 -5.20 2.90
CA TYR A 168 -6.51 -6.49 3.56
C TYR A 168 -7.37 -7.59 2.92
N ILE A 169 -8.68 -7.34 2.75
CA ILE A 169 -9.61 -8.32 2.18
C ILE A 169 -9.23 -8.64 0.73
N SER A 170 -8.89 -7.63 -0.07
CA SER A 170 -8.48 -7.79 -1.46
C SER A 170 -7.23 -8.67 -1.56
N HIS A 171 -6.15 -8.28 -0.92
CA HIS A 171 -4.88 -9.01 -0.94
C HIS A 171 -4.99 -10.43 -0.41
N ASN A 172 -5.78 -10.65 0.65
CA ASN A 172 -6.03 -11.98 1.18
C ASN A 172 -6.78 -12.88 0.19
N ARG A 173 -7.75 -12.34 -0.56
CA ARG A 173 -8.46 -13.07 -1.62
C ARG A 173 -7.56 -13.38 -2.80
N VAL A 174 -6.76 -12.42 -3.24
CA VAL A 174 -5.75 -12.60 -4.29
C VAL A 174 -4.77 -13.71 -3.90
N SER A 175 -4.28 -13.70 -2.66
CA SER A 175 -3.43 -14.76 -2.11
C SER A 175 -4.06 -16.15 -2.24
N GLN A 176 -5.35 -16.27 -1.89
CA GLN A 176 -6.07 -17.54 -1.97
C GLN A 176 -6.22 -18.03 -3.43
N ILE A 177 -6.51 -17.12 -4.35
CA ILE A 177 -6.63 -17.45 -5.78
C ILE A 177 -5.27 -17.87 -6.33
N ALA A 178 -4.22 -17.10 -6.10
CA ALA A 178 -2.85 -17.43 -6.51
C ALA A 178 -2.45 -18.84 -6.05
N LYS A 179 -2.72 -19.17 -4.78
CA LYS A 179 -2.45 -20.49 -4.22
C LYS A 179 -3.22 -21.60 -4.94
N LYS A 180 -4.49 -21.37 -5.28
CA LYS A 180 -5.34 -22.33 -5.99
C LYS A 180 -4.77 -22.66 -7.39
N PHE A 181 -4.15 -21.70 -8.04
CA PHE A 181 -3.54 -21.86 -9.36
C PHE A 181 -2.04 -22.21 -9.31
N GLY A 182 -1.50 -22.49 -8.12
CA GLY A 182 -0.12 -22.97 -7.96
C GLY A 182 0.93 -21.90 -7.81
N ASP A 183 0.57 -20.60 -7.88
CA ASP A 183 1.52 -19.50 -7.62
C ASP A 183 1.68 -19.28 -6.10
N ASN A 184 2.50 -20.12 -5.50
CA ASN A 184 2.78 -20.05 -4.07
C ASN A 184 3.61 -18.82 -3.68
N LYS A 185 4.45 -18.30 -4.60
CA LYS A 185 5.24 -17.09 -4.37
C LYS A 185 4.32 -15.88 -4.28
N LEU A 186 3.47 -15.68 -5.29
CA LEU A 186 2.48 -14.60 -5.29
C LEU A 186 1.51 -14.72 -4.10
N SER A 187 1.05 -15.93 -3.80
CA SER A 187 0.20 -16.16 -2.61
C SER A 187 0.87 -15.67 -1.33
N LYS A 188 2.17 -15.91 -1.17
CA LYS A 188 2.94 -15.44 -0.02
C LYS A 188 3.09 -13.92 -0.02
N MET A 189 3.40 -13.31 -1.16
CA MET A 189 3.49 -11.85 -1.33
C MET A 189 2.20 -11.16 -0.86
N CYS A 190 1.07 -11.52 -1.47
CA CYS A 190 -0.22 -10.90 -1.14
C CYS A 190 -0.65 -11.16 0.32
N LYS A 191 -0.25 -12.30 0.90
CA LYS A 191 -0.52 -12.56 2.30
C LYS A 191 0.33 -11.73 3.25
N MET A 192 1.56 -11.38 2.86
CA MET A 192 2.40 -10.44 3.62
C MET A 192 1.80 -9.06 3.60
N ILE A 193 1.46 -8.54 2.42
CA ILE A 193 0.78 -7.24 2.27
C ILE A 193 -0.49 -7.23 3.12
N ALA A 194 -1.37 -8.22 2.97
CA ALA A 194 -2.59 -8.32 3.80
C ALA A 194 -2.31 -8.35 5.31
N GLY A 195 -1.15 -8.83 5.75
CA GLY A 195 -0.74 -8.79 7.15
C GLY A 195 -0.38 -7.39 7.62
N ASP A 196 0.22 -6.61 6.75
CA ASP A 196 0.63 -5.22 7.03
C ASP A 196 -0.59 -4.29 7.08
N GLU A 197 -1.65 -4.55 6.28
CA GLU A 197 -2.91 -3.80 6.26
C GLU A 197 -3.79 -3.97 7.54
N MET A 198 -3.49 -4.92 8.41
CA MET A 198 -4.25 -5.22 9.64
C MET A 198 -3.74 -4.47 10.85
#